data_4a5fc7644eb6074f43dc9b98ec6b63c8
#
_entry.id   4a5fc7644eb6074f43dc9b98ec6b63c8
#
_cell.length_a   1.000
_cell.length_b   1.000
_cell.length_c   1.000
_cell.angle_alpha   90.00
_cell.angle_beta   90.00
_cell.angle_gamma   90.00
#
_symmetry.space_group_name_H-M   'P 1'
#
loop_
_entity.id
_entity.type
_entity.pdbx_description
1 polymer ?
#
loop_
_entity_poly.entity_id
_entity_poly.type
_entity_poly.pdbx_seq_one_letter_code
_entity_poly.pdbx_strand_id
1 'polypeptide(L)'
;MLGRIMIRGLGSTAAWGPAAIRRLPPAALVCCLVSIGLLRLAAHGAESEAPPAQGPIVAVIRGIVEAGQQPLLHRPDFSDRQDSTRRLYEAAQFRPLWLRGGKPTSQAGEIIRALSEADRRGLSPEDYDAGRLREEAARFDSATPPAAGDAGAFDTALTVCVLRYVSDAHLGRVPPRAVGFALDMEPSSRSDLAVRSDQRERATEMPPTAGPKPFDPVAFVSQLPAAEAPAQLLATLDPQFALFGRLMTALAHWRELAARTDFPQVPNLPKLHPGESHAGVVALREFLRATGDLPSATRAPKNPRVYDPELVKAVKRFQERQGLSADGVIGEATLSQLQVSPAGRVRQIELAMERLRWLPPPEDEAFIVVNLPEFQLRGYSRGNPSPTVQMRAVVGSASLRHETPVLHANMQYLVFRPYWDVPPTIAQKEILPDSKKDSTYFSKHHFEFHNGRIRQRPGDDNSLGLLKFVFPNPFHVYMHDTPTKRLFAKSRRDFSHGCIRVSDAAALAEFVLHGQGKWDREAIDTSMKSGRNNRHVHLERPVGVYLLYSTVVVDEDGTTRFFEDIYGHDARLDALLAKGPPYPYSAPARVSVEVGTESE
;
A
#
# COMPACT_ATOMS: atom_id res chain seq x y z
N MET A 1 55.12 38.15 -19.97
CA MET A 1 55.27 38.55 -21.38
C MET A 1 53.85 38.62 -21.91
N LEU A 2 53.36 39.82 -22.00
CA LEU A 2 53.00 40.55 -23.19
C LEU A 2 51.78 39.92 -23.91
N GLY A 3 50.66 40.55 -24.15
CA GLY A 3 50.37 41.99 -24.09
C GLY A 3 48.88 42.24 -24.51
N ARG A 4 48.38 43.30 -23.98
CA ARG A 4 47.14 44.00 -24.33
C ARG A 4 46.95 44.20 -25.85
N ILE A 5 45.68 44.36 -26.29
CA ILE A 5 45.22 45.60 -26.94
C ILE A 5 43.67 45.63 -26.92
N MET A 6 43.15 46.76 -26.46
CA MET A 6 41.77 47.29 -26.65
C MET A 6 41.55 47.77 -28.08
N ILE A 7 40.29 47.76 -28.56
CA ILE A 7 39.70 48.91 -29.27
C ILE A 7 38.15 48.88 -29.14
N ARG A 8 37.60 50.08 -28.91
CA ARG A 8 36.22 50.51 -28.83
C ARG A 8 35.49 50.49 -30.21
N GLY A 9 34.19 50.35 -30.19
CA GLY A 9 33.34 50.76 -31.31
C GLY A 9 31.87 50.54 -31.04
N LEU A 10 31.13 51.61 -30.95
CA LEU A 10 29.69 51.79 -30.79
C LEU A 10 28.89 51.22 -31.99
N GLY A 11 27.68 50.68 -31.74
CA GLY A 11 26.72 50.43 -32.78
C GLY A 11 25.50 49.64 -32.28
N SER A 12 24.42 50.32 -31.99
CA SER A 12 23.10 49.79 -31.65
C SER A 12 22.47 49.02 -32.78
N THR A 13 21.89 47.84 -32.51
CA THR A 13 20.58 47.40 -33.06
C THR A 13 20.06 46.20 -32.26
N ALA A 14 18.82 46.34 -31.85
CA ALA A 14 18.10 45.29 -31.11
C ALA A 14 17.81 44.07 -31.98
N ALA A 15 18.16 42.87 -31.47
CA ALA A 15 17.63 41.63 -31.99
C ALA A 15 17.31 40.71 -30.79
N TRP A 16 16.05 40.37 -30.67
CA TRP A 16 15.53 39.45 -29.67
C TRP A 16 16.06 38.04 -29.91
N GLY A 17 16.80 37.51 -28.95
CA GLY A 17 17.19 36.10 -28.92
C GLY A 17 16.19 35.30 -28.05
N PRO A 18 16.03 33.99 -28.32
CA PRO A 18 14.99 33.20 -27.65
C PRO A 18 15.40 32.83 -26.24
N ALA A 19 14.65 33.32 -25.27
CA ALA A 19 14.79 33.02 -23.88
C ALA A 19 14.12 31.67 -23.53
N ALA A 20 14.91 30.80 -22.97
CA ALA A 20 14.62 29.79 -21.95
C ALA A 20 13.21 29.17 -21.90
N ILE A 21 13.05 28.01 -22.53
CA ILE A 21 12.01 27.05 -22.18
C ILE A 21 12.41 26.41 -20.85
N ARG A 22 11.88 26.89 -19.74
CA ARG A 22 11.91 26.19 -18.46
C ARG A 22 11.02 24.94 -18.59
N ARG A 23 11.59 23.77 -18.33
CA ARG A 23 10.91 22.48 -18.25
C ARG A 23 9.86 22.55 -17.12
N LEU A 24 8.57 22.47 -17.48
CA LEU A 24 7.48 22.21 -16.57
C LEU A 24 7.40 20.70 -16.28
N PRO A 25 7.02 20.26 -15.07
CA PRO A 25 6.88 18.84 -14.75
C PRO A 25 5.68 18.23 -15.49
N PRO A 26 5.71 16.92 -15.80
CA PRO A 26 4.74 16.27 -16.69
C PRO A 26 3.27 16.28 -16.22
N ALA A 27 3.00 16.62 -14.97
CA ALA A 27 1.64 16.67 -14.42
C ALA A 27 0.80 17.89 -14.89
N ALA A 28 1.43 18.94 -15.42
CA ALA A 28 0.71 20.13 -15.86
C ALA A 28 0.24 20.06 -17.33
N LEU A 29 0.72 19.11 -18.12
CA LEU A 29 0.38 18.99 -19.54
C LEU A 29 -0.95 18.25 -19.79
N VAL A 30 -1.44 17.45 -18.84
CA VAL A 30 -2.67 16.66 -19.00
C VAL A 30 -3.93 17.49 -18.81
N CYS A 31 -3.90 18.56 -18.02
CA CYS A 31 -5.09 19.42 -17.80
C CYS A 31 -5.40 20.40 -18.94
N CYS A 32 -4.42 20.79 -19.78
CA CYS A 32 -4.67 21.77 -20.85
C CYS A 32 -5.18 21.15 -22.16
N LEU A 33 -5.01 19.85 -22.39
CA LEU A 33 -5.49 19.18 -23.62
C LEU A 33 -6.96 18.76 -23.56
N VAL A 34 -7.54 18.64 -22.37
CA VAL A 34 -8.97 18.28 -22.19
C VAL A 34 -9.90 19.46 -22.52
N SER A 35 -9.42 20.71 -22.43
CA SER A 35 -10.26 21.89 -22.67
C SER A 35 -10.35 22.32 -24.15
N ILE A 36 -9.49 21.80 -25.03
CA ILE A 36 -9.45 22.18 -26.45
C ILE A 36 -10.19 21.19 -27.36
N GLY A 37 -10.41 19.97 -26.89
CA GLY A 37 -11.16 18.92 -27.61
C GLY A 37 -12.69 19.11 -27.65
N LEU A 38 -13.25 19.94 -26.76
CA LEU A 38 -14.70 20.15 -26.64
C LEU A 38 -15.24 21.35 -27.42
N LEU A 39 -14.40 22.16 -28.09
CA LEU A 39 -14.83 23.35 -28.80
C LEU A 39 -14.77 23.26 -30.33
N ARG A 40 -14.51 22.10 -30.93
CA ARG A 40 -14.51 21.90 -32.39
C ARG A 40 -15.60 20.99 -32.95
N LEU A 41 -16.66 20.70 -32.18
CA LEU A 41 -17.80 19.92 -32.69
C LEU A 41 -19.11 20.72 -32.85
N ALA A 42 -19.04 22.04 -32.98
CA ALA A 42 -20.23 22.85 -33.21
C ALA A 42 -20.01 23.83 -34.37
N ALA A 43 -19.93 23.32 -35.59
CA ALA A 43 -20.27 24.05 -36.80
C ALA A 43 -20.16 23.14 -38.04
N HIS A 44 -21.12 22.27 -38.27
CA HIS A 44 -21.51 21.82 -39.61
C HIS A 44 -23.00 21.55 -39.61
N GLY A 45 -23.66 22.08 -40.58
CA GLY A 45 -25.07 22.24 -40.84
C GLY A 45 -26.01 21.11 -40.43
N ALA A 46 -27.14 21.53 -39.91
CA ALA A 46 -28.29 20.67 -39.66
C ALA A 46 -28.86 20.15 -40.99
N GLU A 47 -28.51 18.93 -41.36
CA GLU A 47 -29.38 18.07 -42.15
C GLU A 47 -30.01 17.08 -41.18
N SER A 48 -31.33 17.08 -41.13
CA SER A 48 -32.16 16.17 -40.37
C SER A 48 -32.01 14.76 -40.99
N GLU A 49 -30.95 14.03 -40.58
CA GLU A 49 -30.89 12.58 -40.81
C GLU A 49 -31.82 11.90 -39.82
N ALA A 50 -32.74 11.10 -40.37
CA ALA A 50 -33.52 10.13 -39.62
C ALA A 50 -32.58 9.27 -38.74
N PRO A 51 -32.99 8.87 -37.51
CA PRO A 51 -32.12 8.10 -36.64
C PRO A 51 -31.61 6.87 -37.42
N PRO A 52 -30.29 6.64 -37.48
CA PRO A 52 -29.76 5.53 -38.24
C PRO A 52 -30.39 4.23 -37.72
N ALA A 53 -30.93 3.41 -38.61
CA ALA A 53 -31.51 2.13 -38.28
C ALA A 53 -30.51 1.39 -37.36
N GLN A 54 -30.95 1.05 -36.15
CA GLN A 54 -30.11 0.38 -35.16
C GLN A 54 -29.63 -0.92 -35.77
N GLY A 55 -28.34 -1.03 -36.12
CA GLY A 55 -27.79 -2.23 -36.72
C GLY A 55 -27.98 -3.45 -35.76
N PRO A 56 -28.03 -4.67 -36.27
CA PRO A 56 -28.32 -5.87 -35.47
C PRO A 56 -27.39 -6.05 -34.26
N ILE A 57 -26.14 -5.58 -34.34
CA ILE A 57 -25.17 -5.62 -33.20
C ILE A 57 -25.58 -4.69 -32.05
N VAL A 58 -26.16 -3.52 -32.34
CA VAL A 58 -26.62 -2.55 -31.33
C VAL A 58 -27.78 -3.16 -30.50
N ALA A 59 -28.70 -3.86 -31.17
CA ALA A 59 -29.80 -4.55 -30.49
C ALA A 59 -29.28 -5.66 -29.55
N VAL A 60 -28.28 -6.43 -30.00
CA VAL A 60 -27.67 -7.49 -29.19
C VAL A 60 -26.98 -6.90 -27.95
N ILE A 61 -26.14 -5.87 -28.12
CA ILE A 61 -25.45 -5.22 -26.99
C ILE A 61 -26.48 -4.70 -25.99
N ARG A 62 -27.53 -4.01 -26.44
CA ARG A 62 -28.58 -3.49 -25.57
C ARG A 62 -29.26 -4.63 -24.79
N GLY A 63 -29.65 -5.71 -25.45
CA GLY A 63 -30.29 -6.86 -24.81
C GLY A 63 -29.42 -7.51 -23.73
N ILE A 64 -28.11 -7.67 -23.99
CA ILE A 64 -27.16 -8.24 -23.01
C ILE A 64 -27.03 -7.31 -21.79
N VAL A 65 -26.88 -6.01 -22.02
CA VAL A 65 -26.73 -5.01 -20.94
C VAL A 65 -28.00 -4.92 -20.08
N GLU A 66 -29.17 -4.94 -20.69
CA GLU A 66 -30.45 -4.92 -19.99
C GLU A 66 -30.70 -6.22 -19.19
N ALA A 67 -30.32 -7.36 -19.76
CA ALA A 67 -30.46 -8.66 -19.09
C ALA A 67 -29.49 -8.83 -17.91
N GLY A 68 -28.35 -8.14 -17.90
CA GLY A 68 -27.29 -8.34 -16.90
C GLY A 68 -26.62 -9.71 -17.00
N GLN A 69 -26.74 -10.38 -18.17
CA GLN A 69 -26.27 -11.73 -18.41
C GLN A 69 -25.39 -11.78 -19.67
N GLN A 70 -24.18 -12.34 -19.53
CA GLN A 70 -23.19 -12.44 -20.61
C GLN A 70 -22.72 -13.89 -20.79
N PRO A 71 -23.29 -14.62 -21.77
CA PRO A 71 -23.04 -16.07 -21.93
C PRO A 71 -21.60 -16.47 -22.21
N LEU A 72 -20.77 -15.56 -22.77
CA LEU A 72 -19.37 -15.83 -23.04
C LEU A 72 -18.51 -15.86 -21.78
N LEU A 73 -18.97 -15.32 -20.66
CA LEU A 73 -18.20 -15.31 -19.43
C LEU A 73 -18.42 -16.60 -18.64
N HIS A 74 -17.36 -17.08 -17.94
CA HIS A 74 -17.53 -18.20 -17.01
C HIS A 74 -18.43 -17.83 -15.84
N ARG A 75 -18.55 -16.53 -15.51
CA ARG A 75 -19.56 -15.94 -14.63
C ARG A 75 -20.52 -15.08 -15.47
N PRO A 76 -21.61 -15.69 -16.00
CA PRO A 76 -22.52 -14.98 -16.90
C PRO A 76 -23.23 -13.80 -16.25
N ASP A 77 -23.58 -13.90 -14.97
CA ASP A 77 -24.15 -12.80 -14.19
C ASP A 77 -23.07 -11.72 -13.97
N PHE A 78 -23.35 -10.53 -14.46
CA PHE A 78 -22.50 -9.35 -14.26
C PHE A 78 -23.26 -8.21 -13.57
N SER A 79 -24.23 -8.53 -12.72
CA SER A 79 -24.96 -7.55 -11.90
C SER A 79 -24.00 -6.66 -11.08
N ASP A 80 -22.83 -7.18 -10.74
CA ASP A 80 -21.74 -6.47 -10.10
C ASP A 80 -21.19 -5.29 -10.93
N ARG A 81 -21.36 -5.30 -12.25
CA ARG A 81 -20.87 -4.27 -13.19
C ARG A 81 -21.96 -3.78 -14.16
N GLN A 82 -23.20 -4.21 -14.01
CA GLN A 82 -24.29 -3.91 -14.95
C GLN A 82 -24.51 -2.40 -15.12
N ASP A 83 -24.56 -1.64 -14.02
CA ASP A 83 -24.75 -0.19 -14.10
C ASP A 83 -23.56 0.51 -14.81
N SER A 84 -22.33 0.12 -14.47
CA SER A 84 -21.13 0.64 -15.12
C SER A 84 -21.09 0.32 -16.62
N THR A 85 -21.46 -0.91 -16.97
CA THR A 85 -21.57 -1.37 -18.37
C THR A 85 -22.64 -0.59 -19.12
N ARG A 86 -23.81 -0.39 -18.50
CA ARG A 86 -24.91 0.40 -19.06
C ARG A 86 -24.45 1.83 -19.35
N ARG A 87 -23.85 2.52 -18.38
CA ARG A 87 -23.35 3.89 -18.54
C ARG A 87 -22.36 4.04 -19.71
N LEU A 88 -21.44 3.07 -19.89
CA LEU A 88 -20.51 3.06 -21.02
C LEU A 88 -21.22 2.94 -22.35
N TYR A 89 -22.16 1.99 -22.48
CA TYR A 89 -22.86 1.77 -23.75
C TYR A 89 -23.92 2.83 -24.04
N GLU A 90 -24.57 3.41 -23.05
CA GLU A 90 -25.46 4.56 -23.25
C GLU A 90 -24.69 5.76 -23.82
N ALA A 91 -23.51 6.07 -23.25
CA ALA A 91 -22.64 7.11 -23.79
C ALA A 91 -22.18 6.83 -25.24
N ALA A 92 -21.97 5.56 -25.58
CA ALA A 92 -21.65 5.11 -26.94
C ALA A 92 -22.88 4.90 -27.83
N GLN A 93 -24.10 5.20 -27.38
CA GLN A 93 -25.36 4.90 -28.08
C GLN A 93 -25.48 3.41 -28.44
N PHE A 94 -25.00 2.52 -27.59
CA PHE A 94 -24.91 1.07 -27.75
C PHE A 94 -24.11 0.59 -28.98
N ARG A 95 -23.24 1.47 -29.54
CA ARG A 95 -22.29 1.06 -30.57
C ARG A 95 -21.16 0.23 -29.94
N PRO A 96 -20.57 -0.70 -30.70
CA PRO A 96 -19.41 -1.46 -30.21
C PRO A 96 -18.26 -0.54 -29.78
N LEU A 97 -17.65 -0.84 -28.65
CA LEU A 97 -16.49 -0.11 -28.12
C LEU A 97 -15.17 -0.66 -28.70
N TRP A 98 -15.11 -1.96 -28.91
CA TRP A 98 -13.89 -2.70 -29.23
C TRP A 98 -13.80 -3.19 -30.66
N LEU A 99 -14.86 -2.98 -31.47
CA LEU A 99 -14.91 -3.40 -32.85
C LEU A 99 -14.95 -2.20 -33.82
N ARG A 100 -14.22 -2.32 -34.96
CA ARG A 100 -14.28 -1.39 -36.08
C ARG A 100 -14.26 -2.20 -37.38
N GLY A 101 -15.18 -1.88 -38.32
CA GLY A 101 -15.30 -2.63 -39.56
C GLY A 101 -15.56 -4.13 -39.37
N GLY A 102 -16.23 -4.51 -38.29
CA GLY A 102 -16.54 -5.91 -37.96
C GLY A 102 -15.38 -6.73 -37.38
N LYS A 103 -14.26 -6.09 -37.02
CA LYS A 103 -13.07 -6.74 -36.42
C LYS A 103 -12.66 -6.07 -35.10
N PRO A 104 -12.03 -6.83 -34.18
CA PRO A 104 -11.42 -6.26 -32.97
C PRO A 104 -10.39 -5.20 -33.32
N THR A 105 -10.39 -4.10 -32.59
CA THR A 105 -9.38 -3.03 -32.70
C THR A 105 -8.03 -3.49 -32.15
N SER A 106 -6.94 -2.80 -32.48
CA SER A 106 -5.64 -3.01 -31.84
C SER A 106 -5.71 -2.80 -30.33
N GLN A 107 -6.52 -1.84 -29.87
CA GLN A 107 -6.77 -1.58 -28.45
C GLN A 107 -7.40 -2.79 -27.75
N ALA A 108 -8.39 -3.44 -28.37
CA ALA A 108 -8.98 -4.68 -27.84
C ALA A 108 -7.91 -5.77 -27.65
N GLY A 109 -7.04 -5.95 -28.65
CA GLY A 109 -5.93 -6.91 -28.61
C GLY A 109 -4.92 -6.62 -27.49
N GLU A 110 -4.54 -5.36 -27.30
CA GLU A 110 -3.64 -4.95 -26.21
C GLU A 110 -4.27 -5.17 -24.83
N ILE A 111 -5.56 -4.87 -24.68
CA ILE A 111 -6.28 -5.09 -23.44
C ILE A 111 -6.39 -6.58 -23.10
N ILE A 112 -6.77 -7.43 -24.07
CA ILE A 112 -6.82 -8.89 -23.87
C ILE A 112 -5.45 -9.42 -23.43
N ARG A 113 -4.36 -8.91 -24.00
CA ARG A 113 -3.01 -9.24 -23.55
C ARG A 113 -2.76 -8.80 -22.11
N ALA A 114 -3.15 -7.56 -21.74
CA ALA A 114 -3.00 -7.05 -20.38
C ALA A 114 -3.80 -7.87 -19.36
N LEU A 115 -5.01 -8.32 -19.71
CA LEU A 115 -5.79 -9.25 -18.89
C LEU A 115 -5.11 -10.62 -18.77
N SER A 116 -4.48 -11.11 -19.82
CA SER A 116 -3.71 -12.37 -19.82
C SER A 116 -2.46 -12.29 -18.95
N GLU A 117 -1.93 -11.10 -18.73
CA GLU A 117 -0.77 -10.82 -17.88
C GLU A 117 -1.16 -10.28 -16.49
N ALA A 118 -2.44 -10.40 -16.09
CA ALA A 118 -2.94 -9.94 -14.78
C ALA A 118 -2.18 -10.58 -13.61
N ASP A 119 -1.68 -11.78 -13.80
CA ASP A 119 -0.88 -12.52 -12.83
C ASP A 119 0.41 -11.80 -12.43
N ARG A 120 1.04 -11.03 -13.32
CA ARG A 120 2.20 -10.19 -12.98
C ARG A 120 1.90 -9.18 -11.86
N ARG A 121 0.62 -8.84 -11.69
CA ARG A 121 0.10 -7.94 -10.67
C ARG A 121 -0.52 -8.67 -9.48
N GLY A 122 -0.35 -10.00 -9.37
CA GLY A 122 -0.94 -10.80 -8.30
C GLY A 122 -2.46 -10.94 -8.41
N LEU A 123 -3.01 -10.76 -9.62
CA LEU A 123 -4.40 -11.03 -9.98
C LEU A 123 -4.45 -12.33 -10.80
N SER A 124 -5.66 -12.93 -10.96
CA SER A 124 -5.82 -14.15 -11.77
C SER A 124 -6.37 -13.81 -13.15
N PRO A 125 -5.69 -14.17 -14.25
CA PRO A 125 -6.23 -14.00 -15.61
C PRO A 125 -7.58 -14.68 -15.84
N GLU A 126 -7.85 -15.77 -15.10
CA GLU A 126 -9.09 -16.54 -15.16
C GLU A 126 -10.28 -15.72 -14.63
N ASP A 127 -10.07 -14.84 -13.65
CA ASP A 127 -11.11 -13.95 -13.10
C ASP A 127 -11.65 -12.96 -14.15
N TYR A 128 -10.90 -12.75 -15.23
CA TYR A 128 -11.20 -11.84 -16.34
C TYR A 128 -11.42 -12.54 -17.67
N ASP A 129 -11.66 -13.85 -17.67
CA ASP A 129 -11.88 -14.66 -18.89
C ASP A 129 -10.85 -14.44 -20.00
N ALA A 130 -9.60 -14.11 -19.68
CA ALA A 130 -8.57 -13.68 -20.62
C ALA A 130 -8.29 -14.72 -21.73
N GLY A 131 -8.25 -16.01 -21.37
CA GLY A 131 -8.10 -17.12 -22.32
C GLY A 131 -9.24 -17.18 -23.33
N ARG A 132 -10.48 -17.14 -22.82
CA ARG A 132 -11.70 -17.17 -23.63
C ARG A 132 -11.83 -15.95 -24.55
N LEU A 133 -11.55 -14.76 -24.03
CA LEU A 133 -11.57 -13.53 -24.84
C LEU A 133 -10.54 -13.57 -25.98
N ARG A 134 -9.37 -14.17 -25.76
CA ARG A 134 -8.35 -14.36 -26.80
C ARG A 134 -8.83 -15.34 -27.88
N GLU A 135 -9.48 -16.44 -27.48
CA GLU A 135 -10.04 -17.42 -28.42
C GLU A 135 -11.16 -16.80 -29.25
N GLU A 136 -12.07 -16.05 -28.60
CA GLU A 136 -13.15 -15.36 -29.31
C GLU A 136 -12.62 -14.27 -30.26
N ALA A 137 -11.61 -13.50 -29.86
CA ALA A 137 -10.97 -12.51 -30.73
C ALA A 137 -10.38 -13.15 -31.99
N ALA A 138 -9.76 -14.34 -31.87
CA ALA A 138 -9.17 -15.06 -33.01
C ALA A 138 -10.23 -15.54 -34.02
N ARG A 139 -11.48 -15.73 -33.62
CA ARG A 139 -12.57 -16.12 -34.55
C ARG A 139 -12.84 -15.06 -35.61
N PHE A 140 -12.54 -13.79 -35.35
CA PHE A 140 -12.72 -12.69 -36.32
C PHE A 140 -11.72 -12.71 -37.45
N ASP A 141 -10.66 -13.51 -37.39
CA ASP A 141 -9.69 -13.71 -38.44
C ASP A 141 -10.04 -14.92 -39.33
N SER A 142 -11.13 -15.63 -39.00
CA SER A 142 -11.60 -16.78 -39.80
C SER A 142 -12.19 -16.35 -41.15
N ALA A 143 -12.26 -17.29 -42.10
CA ALA A 143 -12.85 -17.04 -43.42
C ALA A 143 -14.33 -16.64 -43.36
N THR A 144 -15.04 -17.05 -42.30
CA THR A 144 -16.43 -16.68 -42.01
C THR A 144 -16.46 -15.82 -40.76
N PRO A 145 -16.59 -14.48 -40.89
CA PRO A 145 -16.65 -13.59 -39.73
C PRO A 145 -17.85 -13.94 -38.79
N PRO A 146 -17.71 -13.71 -37.48
CA PRO A 146 -18.79 -13.93 -36.51
C PRO A 146 -20.06 -13.16 -36.89
N ALA A 147 -21.22 -13.75 -36.59
CA ALA A 147 -22.52 -13.09 -36.76
C ALA A 147 -22.62 -11.87 -35.80
N ALA A 148 -23.57 -10.98 -36.07
CA ALA A 148 -23.82 -9.80 -35.23
C ALA A 148 -24.07 -10.17 -33.75
N GLY A 149 -24.69 -11.33 -33.48
CA GLY A 149 -24.90 -11.88 -32.14
C GLY A 149 -23.57 -12.13 -31.41
N ASP A 150 -22.67 -12.88 -32.06
CA ASP A 150 -21.35 -13.20 -31.50
C ASP A 150 -20.47 -11.95 -31.35
N ALA A 151 -20.52 -11.04 -32.30
CA ALA A 151 -19.79 -9.79 -32.26
C ALA A 151 -20.23 -8.88 -31.10
N GLY A 152 -21.54 -8.75 -30.88
CA GLY A 152 -22.09 -8.00 -29.73
C GLY A 152 -21.78 -8.67 -28.39
N ALA A 153 -21.80 -10.00 -28.35
CA ALA A 153 -21.42 -10.77 -27.16
C ALA A 153 -19.93 -10.59 -26.83
N PHE A 154 -19.04 -10.66 -27.81
CA PHE A 154 -17.60 -10.40 -27.61
C PHE A 154 -17.33 -8.99 -27.07
N ASP A 155 -17.93 -7.96 -27.67
CA ASP A 155 -17.73 -6.56 -27.30
C ASP A 155 -18.17 -6.30 -25.84
N THR A 156 -19.35 -6.82 -25.45
CA THR A 156 -19.85 -6.70 -24.08
C THR A 156 -19.06 -7.54 -23.08
N ALA A 157 -18.61 -8.74 -23.47
CA ALA A 157 -17.78 -9.58 -22.60
C ALA A 157 -16.46 -8.88 -22.26
N LEU A 158 -15.76 -8.34 -23.27
CA LEU A 158 -14.52 -7.59 -23.05
C LEU A 158 -14.76 -6.38 -22.15
N THR A 159 -15.87 -5.63 -22.34
CA THR A 159 -16.21 -4.48 -21.49
C THR A 159 -16.39 -4.87 -20.03
N VAL A 160 -17.12 -5.95 -19.75
CA VAL A 160 -17.34 -6.44 -18.37
C VAL A 160 -16.04 -6.88 -17.73
N CYS A 161 -15.20 -7.63 -18.46
CA CYS A 161 -13.90 -8.09 -17.96
C CYS A 161 -12.97 -6.92 -17.66
N VAL A 162 -12.91 -5.90 -18.52
CA VAL A 162 -12.10 -4.70 -18.31
C VAL A 162 -12.60 -3.92 -17.08
N LEU A 163 -13.91 -3.76 -16.90
CA LEU A 163 -14.45 -3.09 -15.71
C LEU A 163 -14.10 -3.84 -14.41
N ARG A 164 -14.16 -5.18 -14.42
CA ARG A 164 -13.74 -6.01 -13.29
C ARG A 164 -12.25 -5.81 -13.01
N TYR A 165 -11.41 -5.95 -14.04
CA TYR A 165 -9.95 -5.78 -13.92
C TYR A 165 -9.55 -4.40 -13.41
N VAL A 166 -10.09 -3.33 -14.00
CA VAL A 166 -9.78 -1.94 -13.62
C VAL A 166 -10.14 -1.67 -12.16
N SER A 167 -11.31 -2.17 -11.72
CA SER A 167 -11.71 -2.05 -10.32
C SER A 167 -10.77 -2.81 -9.38
N ASP A 168 -10.47 -4.07 -9.70
CA ASP A 168 -9.64 -4.93 -8.87
C ASP A 168 -8.19 -4.45 -8.82
N ALA A 169 -7.66 -3.95 -9.95
CA ALA A 169 -6.30 -3.43 -10.04
C ALA A 169 -6.10 -2.13 -9.25
N HIS A 170 -7.14 -1.27 -9.18
CA HIS A 170 -7.06 0.02 -8.51
C HIS A 170 -7.49 -0.03 -7.04
N LEU A 171 -8.63 -0.68 -6.75
CA LEU A 171 -9.25 -0.68 -5.43
C LEU A 171 -8.92 -1.94 -4.61
N GLY A 172 -8.40 -2.99 -5.25
CA GLY A 172 -8.30 -4.32 -4.68
C GLY A 172 -9.62 -5.10 -4.79
N ARG A 173 -9.54 -6.41 -4.56
CA ARG A 173 -10.68 -7.35 -4.66
C ARG A 173 -11.53 -7.39 -3.40
N VAL A 174 -10.92 -7.13 -2.25
CA VAL A 174 -11.57 -7.19 -0.93
C VAL A 174 -11.47 -5.81 -0.28
N PRO A 175 -12.59 -5.26 0.27
CA PRO A 175 -12.54 -3.98 0.97
C PRO A 175 -11.71 -4.09 2.26
N PRO A 176 -10.86 -3.09 2.59
CA PRO A 176 -9.99 -3.09 3.77
C PRO A 176 -10.71 -3.43 5.07
N ARG A 177 -11.93 -2.91 5.24
CA ARG A 177 -12.77 -3.16 6.44
C ARG A 177 -13.17 -4.62 6.62
N ALA A 178 -13.23 -5.43 5.56
CA ALA A 178 -13.55 -6.85 5.66
C ALA A 178 -12.46 -7.64 6.41
N VAL A 179 -11.23 -7.12 6.43
CA VAL A 179 -10.12 -7.65 7.21
C VAL A 179 -9.82 -6.85 8.49
N GLY A 180 -10.67 -5.85 8.80
CA GLY A 180 -10.54 -5.04 10.02
C GLY A 180 -9.59 -3.84 9.88
N PHE A 181 -9.30 -3.37 8.66
CA PHE A 181 -8.44 -2.23 8.42
C PHE A 181 -9.26 -0.94 8.23
N ALA A 182 -8.77 0.16 8.78
CA ALA A 182 -9.42 1.47 8.75
C ALA A 182 -8.76 2.40 7.70
N LEU A 183 -8.61 1.90 6.47
CA LEU A 183 -7.98 2.64 5.37
C LEU A 183 -8.98 3.43 4.53
N ASP A 184 -10.26 3.07 4.60
CA ASP A 184 -11.37 3.66 3.89
C ASP A 184 -12.25 4.58 4.78
N MET A 185 -11.80 4.83 6.02
CA MET A 185 -12.48 5.78 6.90
C MET A 185 -12.08 7.19 6.51
N GLU A 186 -13.06 7.97 6.03
CA GLU A 186 -12.91 9.42 5.99
C GLU A 186 -12.45 9.92 7.37
N PRO A 187 -11.53 10.90 7.47
CA PRO A 187 -11.25 11.54 8.73
C PRO A 187 -12.59 12.06 9.28
N SER A 188 -13.06 11.41 10.33
CA SER A 188 -14.40 11.60 10.90
C SER A 188 -14.75 13.07 10.93
N SER A 189 -15.90 13.41 10.35
CA SER A 189 -16.54 14.70 10.52
C SER A 189 -16.53 15.06 12.01
N ARG A 190 -16.25 16.29 12.32
CA ARG A 190 -16.04 16.90 13.65
C ARG A 190 -17.00 16.48 14.79
N SER A 191 -18.04 15.68 14.54
CA SER A 191 -19.06 15.34 15.52
C SER A 191 -18.73 14.16 16.44
N ASP A 192 -17.85 13.23 16.06
CA ASP A 192 -17.66 11.97 16.81
C ASP A 192 -16.35 11.90 17.61
N LEU A 193 -15.44 12.84 17.41
CA LEU A 193 -14.31 13.01 18.30
C LEU A 193 -14.78 13.84 19.50
N ALA A 194 -15.09 13.19 20.61
CA ALA A 194 -15.20 13.85 21.91
C ALA A 194 -13.83 14.45 22.30
N VAL A 195 -13.43 15.49 21.58
CA VAL A 195 -12.34 16.36 22.00
C VAL A 195 -12.84 17.09 23.25
N ARG A 196 -12.24 16.73 24.36
CA ARG A 196 -12.57 17.29 25.67
C ARG A 196 -12.45 18.80 25.65
N SER A 197 -13.27 19.45 26.45
CA SER A 197 -13.53 20.88 26.56
C SER A 197 -12.30 21.80 26.70
N ASP A 198 -11.13 21.27 27.06
CA ASP A 198 -9.87 22.00 27.19
C ASP A 198 -9.07 22.19 25.88
N GLN A 199 -9.46 21.46 24.83
CA GLN A 199 -8.86 21.59 23.49
C GLN A 199 -9.77 22.29 22.45
N ARG A 200 -11.00 22.64 22.83
CA ARG A 200 -12.00 23.27 21.95
C ARG A 200 -11.64 24.70 21.51
N GLU A 201 -10.84 25.43 22.27
CA GLU A 201 -10.63 26.86 22.02
C GLU A 201 -9.60 27.19 20.91
N ARG A 202 -8.87 26.20 20.36
CA ARG A 202 -7.84 26.43 19.32
C ARG A 202 -7.96 25.58 18.06
N ALA A 203 -9.04 24.83 17.90
CA ALA A 203 -9.33 24.04 16.68
C ALA A 203 -10.18 24.80 15.67
N THR A 204 -10.03 26.11 15.61
CA THR A 204 -10.67 26.96 14.59
C THR A 204 -9.82 26.95 13.33
N GLU A 205 -10.47 26.47 12.24
CA GLU A 205 -10.18 26.82 10.85
C GLU A 205 -8.94 26.18 10.20
N MET A 206 -8.95 24.87 10.05
CA MET A 206 -8.38 24.28 8.82
C MET A 206 -9.55 23.78 7.95
N PRO A 207 -9.58 24.14 6.64
CA PRO A 207 -10.58 23.60 5.73
C PRO A 207 -10.43 22.07 5.68
N PRO A 208 -11.52 21.31 5.49
CA PRO A 208 -11.43 19.88 5.29
C PRO A 208 -10.54 19.65 4.07
N THR A 209 -9.44 18.94 4.25
CA THR A 209 -8.67 18.42 3.12
C THR A 209 -9.63 17.55 2.33
N ALA A 210 -9.92 17.95 1.10
CA ALA A 210 -10.72 17.14 0.18
C ALA A 210 -10.01 15.78 0.08
N GLY A 211 -10.69 14.73 0.50
CA GLY A 211 -10.23 13.36 0.32
C GLY A 211 -9.96 13.09 -1.17
N PRO A 212 -9.15 12.09 -1.53
CA PRO A 212 -8.90 11.74 -2.91
C PRO A 212 -10.24 11.57 -3.63
N LYS A 213 -10.36 12.13 -4.85
CA LYS A 213 -11.59 12.00 -5.66
C LYS A 213 -11.91 10.52 -5.82
N PRO A 214 -13.15 10.08 -5.56
CA PRO A 214 -13.53 8.69 -5.74
C PRO A 214 -13.20 8.27 -7.17
N PHE A 215 -12.51 7.12 -7.32
CA PHE A 215 -12.17 6.54 -8.61
C PHE A 215 -13.44 6.13 -9.37
N ASP A 216 -13.64 6.64 -10.59
CA ASP A 216 -14.74 6.23 -11.47
C ASP A 216 -14.22 5.26 -12.55
N PRO A 217 -14.48 3.96 -12.42
CA PRO A 217 -14.04 2.98 -13.41
C PRO A 217 -14.68 3.20 -14.78
N VAL A 218 -15.88 3.80 -14.85
CA VAL A 218 -16.54 4.11 -16.13
C VAL A 218 -15.78 5.21 -16.87
N ALA A 219 -15.44 6.30 -16.17
CA ALA A 219 -14.66 7.38 -16.74
C ALA A 219 -13.27 6.92 -17.20
N PHE A 220 -12.65 5.98 -16.46
CA PHE A 220 -11.38 5.38 -16.85
C PHE A 220 -11.52 4.49 -18.10
N VAL A 221 -12.45 3.53 -18.09
CA VAL A 221 -12.62 2.57 -19.19
C VAL A 221 -13.07 3.26 -20.47
N SER A 222 -13.84 4.35 -20.40
CA SER A 222 -14.27 5.12 -21.57
C SER A 222 -13.11 5.68 -22.42
N GLN A 223 -11.92 5.83 -21.86
CA GLN A 223 -10.72 6.32 -22.54
C GLN A 223 -9.99 5.24 -23.34
N LEU A 224 -10.13 3.96 -22.92
CA LEU A 224 -9.34 2.84 -23.47
C LEU A 224 -9.57 2.59 -24.96
N PRO A 225 -10.81 2.65 -25.52
CA PRO A 225 -11.04 2.39 -26.95
C PRO A 225 -10.39 3.40 -27.89
N ALA A 226 -10.02 4.58 -27.41
CA ALA A 226 -9.38 5.64 -28.18
C ALA A 226 -7.91 5.87 -27.77
N ALA A 227 -7.39 5.14 -26.78
CA ALA A 227 -6.05 5.33 -26.29
C ALA A 227 -5.00 4.85 -27.33
N GLU A 228 -3.92 5.62 -27.50
CA GLU A 228 -2.78 5.20 -28.34
C GLU A 228 -2.05 3.99 -27.74
N ALA A 229 -1.97 3.92 -26.41
CA ALA A 229 -1.29 2.86 -25.67
C ALA A 229 -2.15 2.43 -24.45
N PRO A 230 -3.24 1.67 -24.67
CA PRO A 230 -4.15 1.26 -23.60
C PRO A 230 -3.47 0.45 -22.48
N ALA A 231 -2.46 -0.35 -22.81
CA ALA A 231 -1.67 -1.09 -21.82
C ALA A 231 -0.90 -0.15 -20.86
N GLN A 232 -0.37 0.97 -21.36
CA GLN A 232 0.28 1.98 -20.50
C GLN A 232 -0.75 2.71 -19.63
N LEU A 233 -1.93 3.02 -20.17
CA LEU A 233 -3.01 3.61 -19.41
C LEU A 233 -3.46 2.66 -18.28
N LEU A 234 -3.61 1.36 -18.55
CA LEU A 234 -3.90 0.36 -17.51
C LEU A 234 -2.80 0.28 -16.44
N ALA A 235 -1.53 0.49 -16.80
CA ALA A 235 -0.43 0.48 -15.83
C ALA A 235 -0.49 1.68 -14.84
N THR A 236 -1.22 2.75 -15.15
CA THR A 236 -1.42 3.87 -14.21
C THR A 236 -2.30 3.50 -13.01
N LEU A 237 -3.00 2.37 -13.08
CA LEU A 237 -3.78 1.82 -11.96
C LEU A 237 -2.91 1.20 -10.87
N ASP A 238 -1.66 0.88 -11.19
CA ASP A 238 -0.74 0.28 -10.23
C ASP A 238 -0.47 1.25 -9.06
N PRO A 239 -0.43 0.74 -7.81
CA PRO A 239 -0.11 1.55 -6.65
C PRO A 239 1.20 2.33 -6.81
N GLN A 240 1.20 3.61 -6.50
CA GLN A 240 2.32 4.54 -6.71
C GLN A 240 3.43 4.41 -5.62
N PHE A 241 3.56 3.23 -5.02
CA PHE A 241 4.64 2.90 -4.10
C PHE A 241 5.73 2.12 -4.83
N ALA A 242 6.98 2.54 -4.72
CA ALA A 242 8.12 1.84 -5.32
C ALA A 242 8.18 0.35 -4.93
N LEU A 243 7.65 0.01 -3.75
CA LEU A 243 7.52 -1.37 -3.28
C LEU A 243 6.67 -2.23 -4.22
N PHE A 244 5.61 -1.68 -4.84
CA PHE A 244 4.72 -2.46 -5.71
C PHE A 244 5.46 -3.01 -6.94
N GLY A 245 6.23 -2.17 -7.62
CA GLY A 245 7.06 -2.60 -8.76
C GLY A 245 8.11 -3.65 -8.37
N ARG A 246 8.73 -3.48 -7.18
CA ARG A 246 9.68 -4.48 -6.66
C ARG A 246 8.99 -5.80 -6.32
N LEU A 247 7.76 -5.77 -5.79
CA LEU A 247 6.97 -6.97 -5.54
C LEU A 247 6.58 -7.70 -6.82
N MET A 248 6.28 -6.99 -7.92
CA MET A 248 6.04 -7.62 -9.23
C MET A 248 7.26 -8.43 -9.70
N THR A 249 8.46 -7.87 -9.55
CA THR A 249 9.72 -8.58 -9.89
C THR A 249 9.94 -9.79 -8.99
N ALA A 250 9.73 -9.64 -7.67
CA ALA A 250 9.83 -10.75 -6.72
C ALA A 250 8.79 -11.84 -7.00
N LEU A 251 7.55 -11.46 -7.36
CA LEU A 251 6.49 -12.39 -7.70
C LEU A 251 6.87 -13.28 -8.89
N ALA A 252 7.43 -12.69 -9.96
CA ALA A 252 7.90 -13.44 -11.12
C ALA A 252 8.98 -14.46 -10.70
N HIS A 253 9.98 -14.03 -9.94
CA HIS A 253 11.05 -14.91 -9.46
C HIS A 253 10.52 -16.06 -8.59
N TRP A 254 9.64 -15.77 -7.61
CA TRP A 254 9.10 -16.81 -6.73
C TRP A 254 8.16 -17.78 -7.46
N ARG A 255 7.48 -17.34 -8.53
CA ARG A 255 6.70 -18.23 -9.41
C ARG A 255 7.59 -19.17 -10.21
N GLU A 256 8.74 -18.69 -10.72
CA GLU A 256 9.72 -19.56 -11.36
C GLU A 256 10.21 -20.65 -10.38
N LEU A 257 10.49 -20.29 -9.13
CA LEU A 257 10.86 -21.27 -8.10
C LEU A 257 9.71 -22.24 -7.80
N ALA A 258 8.47 -21.76 -7.74
CA ALA A 258 7.29 -22.57 -7.47
C ALA A 258 6.94 -23.55 -8.60
N ALA A 259 7.28 -23.21 -9.84
CA ALA A 259 7.09 -24.07 -11.01
C ALA A 259 8.11 -25.22 -11.08
N ARG A 260 9.19 -25.17 -10.32
CA ARG A 260 10.21 -26.21 -10.30
C ARG A 260 9.71 -27.46 -9.57
N THR A 261 9.66 -28.57 -10.27
CA THR A 261 9.32 -29.89 -9.68
C THR A 261 10.43 -30.47 -8.81
N ASP A 262 11.67 -30.00 -9.00
CA ASP A 262 12.88 -30.40 -8.28
C ASP A 262 13.28 -29.44 -7.15
N PHE A 263 12.37 -28.53 -6.73
CA PHE A 263 12.69 -27.58 -5.67
C PHE A 263 12.99 -28.30 -4.33
N PRO A 264 14.17 -28.04 -3.72
CA PRO A 264 14.59 -28.75 -2.52
C PRO A 264 13.65 -28.51 -1.33
N GLN A 265 13.21 -29.59 -0.69
CA GLN A 265 12.40 -29.53 0.53
C GLN A 265 13.27 -29.78 1.75
N VAL A 266 13.20 -28.88 2.74
CA VAL A 266 13.90 -29.07 4.02
C VAL A 266 13.07 -30.01 4.90
N PRO A 267 13.60 -31.17 5.27
CA PRO A 267 12.89 -32.11 6.14
C PRO A 267 12.73 -31.55 7.55
N ASN A 268 11.94 -32.20 8.37
CA ASN A 268 11.90 -31.87 9.79
C ASN A 268 13.27 -32.09 10.41
N LEU A 269 13.85 -31.03 10.98
CA LEU A 269 15.16 -31.06 11.63
C LEU A 269 14.99 -30.91 13.15
N PRO A 270 15.79 -31.58 13.95
CA PRO A 270 15.92 -31.25 15.37
C PRO A 270 16.53 -29.85 15.48
N LYS A 271 16.50 -29.29 16.69
CA LYS A 271 17.31 -28.09 16.96
C LYS A 271 18.77 -28.40 16.63
N LEU A 272 19.36 -27.60 15.72
CA LEU A 272 20.70 -27.86 15.18
C LEU A 272 21.61 -26.64 15.42
N HIS A 273 22.77 -26.92 16.03
CA HIS A 273 23.79 -25.91 16.30
C HIS A 273 24.94 -25.99 15.28
N PRO A 274 25.68 -24.87 15.09
CA PRO A 274 26.89 -24.87 14.27
C PRO A 274 27.87 -26.01 14.63
N GLY A 275 28.37 -26.69 13.61
CA GLY A 275 29.31 -27.82 13.75
C GLY A 275 28.66 -29.20 13.92
N GLU A 276 27.37 -29.28 14.22
CA GLU A 276 26.65 -30.57 14.33
C GLU A 276 26.40 -31.20 12.96
N SER A 277 26.12 -32.49 12.96
CA SER A 277 25.88 -33.30 11.76
C SER A 277 24.48 -33.87 11.73
N HIS A 278 23.78 -33.74 10.61
CA HIS A 278 22.47 -34.32 10.38
C HIS A 278 22.24 -34.61 8.90
N ALA A 279 21.51 -35.68 8.57
CA ALA A 279 21.23 -36.05 7.18
C ALA A 279 20.51 -34.94 6.39
N GLY A 280 19.58 -34.20 7.03
CA GLY A 280 18.82 -33.13 6.42
C GLY A 280 19.62 -31.85 6.09
N VAL A 281 20.90 -31.75 6.54
CA VAL A 281 21.79 -30.62 6.20
C VAL A 281 22.08 -30.57 4.70
N VAL A 282 22.04 -31.72 4.01
CA VAL A 282 22.23 -31.77 2.55
C VAL A 282 21.06 -31.03 1.87
N ALA A 283 19.82 -31.35 2.21
CA ALA A 283 18.64 -30.68 1.65
C ALA A 283 18.58 -29.19 2.03
N LEU A 284 18.95 -28.85 3.27
CA LEU A 284 19.07 -27.45 3.71
C LEU A 284 20.06 -26.66 2.83
N ARG A 285 21.19 -27.25 2.49
CA ARG A 285 22.20 -26.62 1.63
C ARG A 285 21.65 -26.32 0.23
N GLU A 286 20.97 -27.29 -0.36
CA GLU A 286 20.35 -27.13 -1.67
C GLU A 286 19.22 -26.09 -1.63
N PHE A 287 18.40 -26.10 -0.58
CA PHE A 287 17.36 -25.09 -0.38
C PHE A 287 17.96 -23.66 -0.31
N LEU A 288 18.97 -23.45 0.53
CA LEU A 288 19.59 -22.13 0.69
C LEU A 288 20.34 -21.68 -0.57
N ARG A 289 20.81 -22.63 -1.40
CA ARG A 289 21.37 -22.34 -2.73
C ARG A 289 20.27 -21.93 -3.70
N ALA A 290 19.15 -22.63 -3.72
CA ALA A 290 18.01 -22.35 -4.59
C ALA A 290 17.35 -20.99 -4.26
N THR A 291 17.35 -20.60 -2.97
CA THR A 291 16.79 -19.31 -2.51
C THR A 291 17.81 -18.15 -2.51
N GLY A 292 19.05 -18.41 -2.94
CA GLY A 292 20.11 -17.40 -3.05
C GLY A 292 20.82 -17.05 -1.74
N ASP A 293 20.44 -17.67 -0.61
CA ASP A 293 21.08 -17.42 0.67
C ASP A 293 22.49 -18.06 0.75
N LEU A 294 22.74 -19.14 0.00
CA LEU A 294 24.04 -19.74 -0.18
C LEU A 294 24.52 -19.50 -1.63
N PRO A 295 25.62 -18.78 -1.86
CA PRO A 295 26.14 -18.56 -3.20
C PRO A 295 26.39 -19.86 -3.95
N SER A 296 26.04 -19.94 -5.23
CA SER A 296 26.20 -21.12 -6.08
C SER A 296 27.65 -21.62 -6.16
N ALA A 297 28.62 -20.69 -6.15
CA ALA A 297 30.05 -20.99 -6.18
C ALA A 297 30.60 -21.56 -4.87
N THR A 298 29.80 -21.63 -3.79
CA THR A 298 30.26 -22.16 -2.52
C THR A 298 30.59 -23.63 -2.64
N ARG A 299 31.87 -24.00 -2.38
CA ARG A 299 32.36 -25.37 -2.46
C ARG A 299 31.67 -26.25 -1.41
N ALA A 300 31.27 -27.45 -1.80
CA ALA A 300 30.77 -28.44 -0.88
C ALA A 300 31.86 -28.88 0.11
N PRO A 301 31.53 -29.04 1.42
CA PRO A 301 32.49 -29.56 2.41
C PRO A 301 32.78 -31.06 2.16
N LYS A 302 33.90 -31.58 2.74
CA LYS A 302 34.24 -32.99 2.62
C LYS A 302 33.12 -33.90 3.17
N ASN A 303 32.48 -33.50 4.27
CA ASN A 303 31.30 -34.16 4.80
C ASN A 303 30.06 -33.28 4.60
N PRO A 304 29.16 -33.59 3.64
CA PRO A 304 28.00 -32.74 3.32
C PRO A 304 26.91 -32.72 4.41
N ARG A 305 27.01 -33.61 5.40
CA ARG A 305 26.06 -33.68 6.53
C ARG A 305 26.42 -32.72 7.68
N VAL A 306 27.63 -32.15 7.66
CA VAL A 306 28.07 -31.18 8.69
C VAL A 306 27.45 -29.81 8.43
N TYR A 307 26.93 -29.22 9.49
CA TYR A 307 26.48 -27.83 9.52
C TYR A 307 27.70 -26.90 9.64
N ASP A 308 28.42 -26.76 8.52
CA ASP A 308 29.70 -26.06 8.43
C ASP A 308 29.59 -24.53 8.48
N PRO A 309 30.69 -23.78 8.70
CA PRO A 309 30.68 -22.34 8.84
C PRO A 309 30.06 -21.56 7.65
N GLU A 310 30.22 -22.06 6.40
CA GLU A 310 29.64 -21.38 5.23
C GLU A 310 28.10 -21.54 5.22
N LEU A 311 27.63 -22.71 5.60
CA LEU A 311 26.19 -22.93 5.74
C LEU A 311 25.59 -22.15 6.92
N VAL A 312 26.34 -21.98 8.02
CA VAL A 312 25.95 -21.12 9.15
C VAL A 312 25.77 -19.68 8.70
N LYS A 313 26.69 -19.14 7.87
CA LYS A 313 26.54 -17.81 7.29
C LYS A 313 25.30 -17.69 6.39
N ALA A 314 25.02 -18.74 5.61
CA ALA A 314 23.82 -18.79 4.77
C ALA A 314 22.52 -18.80 5.60
N VAL A 315 22.49 -19.61 6.68
CA VAL A 315 21.35 -19.63 7.61
C VAL A 315 21.17 -18.28 8.30
N LYS A 316 22.23 -17.59 8.69
CA LYS A 316 22.14 -16.24 9.27
C LYS A 316 21.53 -15.25 8.28
N ARG A 317 21.95 -15.26 7.00
CA ARG A 317 21.31 -14.43 5.95
C ARG A 317 19.84 -14.77 5.77
N PHE A 318 19.52 -16.06 5.74
CA PHE A 318 18.14 -16.51 5.69
C PHE A 318 17.33 -16.00 6.89
N GLN A 319 17.81 -16.18 8.12
CA GLN A 319 17.16 -15.70 9.34
C GLN A 319 16.92 -14.20 9.30
N GLU A 320 17.93 -13.43 8.88
CA GLU A 320 17.83 -11.97 8.73
C GLU A 320 16.72 -11.57 7.74
N ARG A 321 16.68 -12.25 6.59
CA ARG A 321 15.68 -12.07 5.54
C ARG A 321 14.27 -12.51 5.98
N GLN A 322 14.18 -13.42 6.96
CA GLN A 322 12.90 -13.86 7.56
C GLN A 322 12.52 -13.06 8.83
N GLY A 323 13.20 -11.94 9.12
CA GLY A 323 12.94 -11.14 10.33
C GLY A 323 13.24 -11.84 11.65
N LEU A 324 14.02 -12.94 11.61
CA LEU A 324 14.42 -13.70 12.78
C LEU A 324 15.76 -13.21 13.36
N SER A 325 16.12 -13.70 14.57
CA SER A 325 17.45 -13.50 15.12
C SER A 325 18.49 -14.24 14.28
N ALA A 326 19.49 -13.56 13.76
CA ALA A 326 20.54 -14.14 12.93
C ALA A 326 21.65 -14.81 13.78
N ASP A 327 21.26 -15.77 14.61
CA ASP A 327 22.16 -16.51 15.51
C ASP A 327 22.84 -17.72 14.84
N GLY A 328 22.28 -18.20 13.73
CA GLY A 328 22.74 -19.38 13.02
C GLY A 328 22.28 -20.69 13.68
N VAL A 329 21.37 -20.65 14.64
CA VAL A 329 20.78 -21.86 15.24
C VAL A 329 19.48 -22.20 14.50
N ILE A 330 19.34 -23.43 14.04
CA ILE A 330 18.09 -23.90 13.44
C ILE A 330 17.18 -24.39 14.56
N GLY A 331 16.40 -23.46 15.13
CA GLY A 331 15.32 -23.75 16.07
C GLY A 331 13.97 -23.81 15.37
N GLU A 332 12.89 -23.94 16.15
CA GLU A 332 11.51 -24.05 15.67
C GLU A 332 11.12 -22.90 14.72
N ALA A 333 11.40 -21.65 15.12
CA ALA A 333 11.08 -20.48 14.30
C ALA A 333 11.84 -20.47 12.96
N THR A 334 13.11 -20.89 12.95
CA THR A 334 13.89 -20.98 11.70
C THR A 334 13.37 -22.13 10.83
N LEU A 335 13.09 -23.27 11.42
CA LEU A 335 12.60 -24.43 10.70
C LEU A 335 11.23 -24.17 10.06
N SER A 336 10.31 -23.53 10.78
CA SER A 336 8.99 -23.18 10.23
C SER A 336 9.10 -22.30 8.98
N GLN A 337 10.05 -21.36 8.95
CA GLN A 337 10.29 -20.51 7.77
C GLN A 337 10.99 -21.26 6.62
N LEU A 338 11.87 -22.22 6.92
CA LEU A 338 12.52 -23.10 5.93
C LEU A 338 11.52 -24.05 5.26
N GLN A 339 10.40 -24.34 5.91
CA GLN A 339 9.36 -25.26 5.42
C GLN A 339 8.26 -24.56 4.62
N VAL A 340 8.25 -23.22 4.56
CA VAL A 340 7.32 -22.50 3.69
C VAL A 340 7.69 -22.75 2.23
N SER A 341 6.76 -23.34 1.48
CA SER A 341 6.97 -23.64 0.05
C SER A 341 7.11 -22.37 -0.80
N PRO A 342 7.75 -22.43 -1.98
CA PRO A 342 7.75 -21.30 -2.92
C PRO A 342 6.35 -20.81 -3.29
N ALA A 343 5.37 -21.71 -3.43
CA ALA A 343 3.97 -21.34 -3.66
C ALA A 343 3.38 -20.54 -2.48
N GLY A 344 3.73 -20.90 -1.24
CA GLY A 344 3.37 -20.11 -0.05
C GLY A 344 3.98 -18.71 -0.07
N ARG A 345 5.23 -18.56 -0.56
CA ARG A 345 5.88 -17.25 -0.73
C ARG A 345 5.22 -16.43 -1.84
N VAL A 346 4.87 -17.05 -2.97
CA VAL A 346 4.04 -16.42 -4.01
C VAL A 346 2.77 -15.86 -3.39
N ARG A 347 2.06 -16.66 -2.60
CA ARG A 347 0.81 -16.23 -1.95
C ARG A 347 1.02 -15.05 -0.99
N GLN A 348 2.08 -15.05 -0.17
CA GLN A 348 2.42 -13.91 0.69
C GLN A 348 2.64 -12.62 -0.12
N ILE A 349 3.33 -12.72 -1.27
CA ILE A 349 3.56 -11.57 -2.16
C ILE A 349 2.24 -11.06 -2.73
N GLU A 350 1.36 -11.94 -3.21
CA GLU A 350 0.03 -11.58 -3.74
C GLU A 350 -0.83 -10.85 -2.69
N LEU A 351 -0.82 -11.33 -1.44
CA LEU A 351 -1.53 -10.69 -0.33
C LEU A 351 -0.95 -9.30 0.01
N ALA A 352 0.37 -9.15 -0.06
CA ALA A 352 1.01 -7.85 0.12
C ALA A 352 0.65 -6.87 -1.01
N MET A 353 0.62 -7.34 -2.26
CA MET A 353 0.22 -6.53 -3.42
C MET A 353 -1.26 -6.12 -3.34
N GLU A 354 -2.13 -7.02 -2.88
CA GLU A 354 -3.56 -6.69 -2.64
C GLU A 354 -3.72 -5.53 -1.66
N ARG A 355 -2.99 -5.55 -0.54
CA ARG A 355 -3.04 -4.50 0.49
C ARG A 355 -2.49 -3.16 0.02
N LEU A 356 -1.50 -3.15 -0.86
CA LEU A 356 -0.96 -1.90 -1.40
C LEU A 356 -1.97 -1.15 -2.27
N ARG A 357 -2.94 -1.85 -2.90
CA ARG A 357 -4.02 -1.23 -3.68
C ARG A 357 -4.97 -0.40 -2.82
N TRP A 358 -5.08 -0.72 -1.54
CA TRP A 358 -5.97 -0.01 -0.61
C TRP A 358 -5.43 1.34 -0.15
N LEU A 359 -4.16 1.62 -0.42
CA LEU A 359 -3.50 2.81 0.10
C LEU A 359 -3.69 3.99 -0.86
N PRO A 360 -4.04 5.18 -0.34
CA PRO A 360 -3.96 6.38 -1.14
C PRO A 360 -2.51 6.66 -1.54
N PRO A 361 -2.27 7.23 -2.73
CA PRO A 361 -0.93 7.63 -3.14
C PRO A 361 -0.36 8.66 -2.14
N PRO A 362 0.96 8.64 -1.87
CA PRO A 362 1.57 9.66 -1.01
C PRO A 362 1.61 10.99 -1.76
N GLU A 363 0.77 11.93 -1.33
CA GLU A 363 0.66 13.28 -1.91
C GLU A 363 1.53 14.31 -1.16
N ASP A 364 1.88 14.03 0.09
CA ASP A 364 2.66 14.92 0.96
C ASP A 364 4.12 15.03 0.53
N GLU A 365 4.77 16.17 0.85
CA GLU A 365 6.22 16.37 0.64
C GLU A 365 7.07 15.41 1.48
N ALA A 366 6.54 14.97 2.62
CA ALA A 366 7.14 13.97 3.49
C ALA A 366 6.06 13.03 4.03
N PHE A 367 6.36 11.74 4.10
CA PHE A 367 5.46 10.75 4.69
C PHE A 367 6.23 9.67 5.44
N ILE A 368 5.56 9.06 6.39
CA ILE A 368 6.09 7.99 7.25
C ILE A 368 5.32 6.70 6.96
N VAL A 369 6.07 5.62 6.83
CA VAL A 369 5.54 4.25 6.71
C VAL A 369 6.02 3.44 7.91
N VAL A 370 5.10 2.88 8.67
CA VAL A 370 5.40 1.88 9.70
C VAL A 370 4.88 0.54 9.23
N ASN A 371 5.77 -0.39 8.88
CA ASN A 371 5.37 -1.76 8.55
C ASN A 371 5.34 -2.59 9.83
N LEU A 372 4.13 -2.98 10.26
CA LEU A 372 3.90 -3.61 11.56
C LEU A 372 4.59 -4.98 11.69
N PRO A 373 4.48 -5.94 10.73
CA PRO A 373 5.13 -7.25 10.83
C PRO A 373 6.67 -7.18 10.78
N GLU A 374 7.22 -6.16 10.15
CA GLU A 374 8.66 -5.91 10.05
C GLU A 374 9.20 -5.21 11.29
N PHE A 375 8.33 -4.55 12.07
CA PHE A 375 8.72 -3.70 13.20
C PHE A 375 9.66 -2.57 12.79
N GLN A 376 9.37 -1.93 11.66
CA GLN A 376 10.23 -0.93 11.05
C GLN A 376 9.44 0.33 10.67
N LEU A 377 10.03 1.48 10.94
CA LEU A 377 9.57 2.79 10.50
C LEU A 377 10.54 3.32 9.45
N ARG A 378 9.99 3.88 8.36
CA ARG A 378 10.72 4.62 7.33
C ARG A 378 10.03 5.95 7.06
N GLY A 379 10.81 7.02 6.98
CA GLY A 379 10.35 8.33 6.51
C GLY A 379 10.90 8.60 5.12
N TYR A 380 10.04 9.06 4.24
CA TYR A 380 10.34 9.35 2.84
C TYR A 380 10.10 10.82 2.52
N SER A 381 10.95 11.42 1.71
CA SER A 381 10.73 12.73 1.09
C SER A 381 10.20 12.55 -0.32
N ARG A 382 9.27 13.41 -0.76
CA ARG A 382 8.66 13.34 -2.09
C ARG A 382 9.71 13.28 -3.20
N GLY A 383 9.52 12.34 -4.12
CA GLY A 383 10.45 12.13 -5.25
C GLY A 383 11.73 11.39 -4.91
N ASN A 384 11.95 11.01 -3.64
CA ASN A 384 13.04 10.14 -3.25
C ASN A 384 12.50 8.72 -2.99
N PRO A 385 12.90 7.71 -3.78
CA PRO A 385 12.47 6.32 -3.57
C PRO A 385 13.08 5.68 -2.33
N SER A 386 14.22 6.22 -1.85
CA SER A 386 14.94 5.74 -0.67
C SER A 386 14.51 6.48 0.60
N PRO A 387 14.41 5.80 1.75
CA PRO A 387 14.02 6.45 2.99
C PRO A 387 15.09 7.42 3.48
N THR A 388 14.67 8.64 3.85
CA THR A 388 15.51 9.65 4.47
C THR A 388 15.86 9.29 5.92
N VAL A 389 14.92 8.66 6.63
CA VAL A 389 15.11 8.14 7.98
C VAL A 389 14.54 6.72 8.07
N GLN A 390 15.27 5.85 8.76
CA GLN A 390 14.83 4.48 9.01
C GLN A 390 15.19 4.07 10.44
N MET A 391 14.24 3.43 11.15
CA MET A 391 14.46 3.00 12.52
C MET A 391 13.54 1.85 12.94
N ARG A 392 13.96 1.15 14.00
CA ARG A 392 13.17 0.08 14.61
C ARG A 392 11.97 0.64 15.35
N ALA A 393 10.86 -0.10 15.31
CA ALA A 393 9.64 0.21 16.03
C ALA A 393 9.23 -0.96 16.96
N VAL A 394 8.53 -0.62 18.05
CA VAL A 394 7.79 -1.58 18.88
C VAL A 394 6.30 -1.29 18.67
N VAL A 395 5.54 -2.32 18.33
CA VAL A 395 4.12 -2.24 18.00
C VAL A 395 3.24 -2.96 19.03
N GLY A 396 1.94 -2.92 18.85
CA GLY A 396 0.96 -3.53 19.74
C GLY A 396 1.14 -5.04 19.87
N SER A 397 0.83 -5.56 21.05
CA SER A 397 1.01 -6.97 21.38
C SER A 397 -0.12 -7.84 20.81
N ALA A 398 0.25 -8.81 19.99
CA ALA A 398 -0.67 -9.85 19.49
C ALA A 398 -1.21 -10.73 20.63
N SER A 399 -0.34 -11.14 21.55
CA SER A 399 -0.72 -12.03 22.66
C SER A 399 -1.70 -11.40 23.64
N LEU A 400 -1.66 -10.07 23.82
CA LEU A 400 -2.57 -9.32 24.67
C LEU A 400 -3.78 -8.77 23.92
N ARG A 401 -3.92 -9.04 22.61
CA ARG A 401 -4.94 -8.46 21.72
C ARG A 401 -4.95 -6.92 21.73
N HIS A 402 -3.76 -6.34 21.81
CA HIS A 402 -3.54 -4.90 21.74
C HIS A 402 -2.90 -4.52 20.37
N GLU A 403 -3.46 -5.06 19.29
CA GLU A 403 -2.95 -4.86 17.94
C GLU A 403 -2.85 -3.37 17.59
N THR A 404 -1.76 -2.97 16.93
CA THR A 404 -1.70 -1.65 16.31
C THR A 404 -2.60 -1.68 15.07
N PRO A 405 -3.56 -0.75 14.94
CA PRO A 405 -4.47 -0.73 13.78
C PRO A 405 -3.73 -0.36 12.49
N VAL A 406 -4.18 -0.93 11.39
CA VAL A 406 -3.76 -0.52 10.04
C VAL A 406 -4.61 0.66 9.62
N LEU A 407 -3.98 1.82 9.38
CA LEU A 407 -4.65 3.08 9.05
C LEU A 407 -3.74 4.04 8.28
N HIS A 408 -4.35 5.04 7.66
CA HIS A 408 -3.70 6.25 7.16
C HIS A 408 -4.20 7.47 7.95
N ALA A 409 -3.29 8.35 8.36
CA ALA A 409 -3.63 9.59 9.05
C ALA A 409 -2.52 10.64 8.83
N ASN A 410 -2.81 11.90 9.18
CA ASN A 410 -1.85 12.99 9.06
C ASN A 410 -1.33 13.40 10.43
N MET A 411 -0.01 13.41 10.60
CA MET A 411 0.64 13.94 11.79
C MET A 411 0.49 15.46 11.80
N GLN A 412 0.00 15.99 12.94
CA GLN A 412 -0.33 17.41 13.08
C GLN A 412 0.62 18.14 14.03
N TYR A 413 1.13 17.45 15.04
CA TYR A 413 2.00 18.08 16.04
C TYR A 413 2.84 17.07 16.81
N LEU A 414 3.89 17.59 17.44
CA LEU A 414 4.74 16.89 18.39
C LEU A 414 4.55 17.47 19.78
N VAL A 415 4.81 16.65 20.80
CA VAL A 415 4.82 17.09 22.20
C VAL A 415 6.15 16.72 22.84
N PHE A 416 6.96 17.74 23.17
CA PHE A 416 8.19 17.57 23.92
C PHE A 416 7.90 17.43 25.41
N ARG A 417 8.60 16.50 26.08
CA ARG A 417 8.46 16.19 27.49
C ARG A 417 6.99 16.03 27.91
N PRO A 418 6.28 15.02 27.28
CA PRO A 418 4.85 14.86 27.46
C PRO A 418 4.49 14.38 28.86
N TYR A 419 3.30 14.77 29.35
CA TYR A 419 2.60 13.96 30.34
C TYR A 419 2.04 12.71 29.67
N TRP A 420 2.03 11.60 30.41
CA TRP A 420 1.29 10.42 29.98
C TRP A 420 -0.01 10.30 30.77
N ASP A 421 -1.11 10.69 30.18
CA ASP A 421 -2.44 10.40 30.70
C ASP A 421 -2.71 8.91 30.52
N VAL A 422 -2.71 8.17 31.65
CA VAL A 422 -2.82 6.71 31.61
C VAL A 422 -4.23 6.30 31.17
N PRO A 423 -4.37 5.48 30.11
CA PRO A 423 -5.67 4.93 29.73
C PRO A 423 -6.32 4.18 30.90
N PRO A 424 -7.66 4.30 31.10
CA PRO A 424 -8.35 3.66 32.22
C PRO A 424 -8.11 2.16 32.32
N THR A 425 -8.01 1.47 31.20
CA THR A 425 -7.74 0.03 31.14
C THR A 425 -6.36 -0.34 31.69
N ILE A 426 -5.32 0.44 31.37
CA ILE A 426 -3.96 0.25 31.90
C ILE A 426 -3.92 0.64 33.38
N ALA A 427 -4.55 1.76 33.74
CA ALA A 427 -4.62 2.19 35.12
C ALA A 427 -5.24 1.09 36.03
N GLN A 428 -6.34 0.48 35.61
CA GLN A 428 -7.06 -0.54 36.38
C GLN A 428 -6.34 -1.89 36.40
N LYS A 429 -5.75 -2.31 35.27
CA LYS A 429 -5.15 -3.65 35.12
C LYS A 429 -3.71 -3.74 35.59
N GLU A 430 -2.96 -2.63 35.57
CA GLU A 430 -1.51 -2.62 35.83
C GLU A 430 -1.16 -1.67 36.98
N ILE A 431 -1.42 -0.35 36.86
CA ILE A 431 -0.92 0.65 37.80
C ILE A 431 -1.53 0.52 39.19
N LEU A 432 -2.87 0.39 39.29
CA LEU A 432 -3.54 0.29 40.57
C LEU A 432 -3.27 -1.02 41.32
N PRO A 433 -3.22 -2.20 40.65
CA PRO A 433 -2.79 -3.43 41.32
C PRO A 433 -1.36 -3.36 41.85
N ASP A 434 -0.43 -2.77 41.11
CA ASP A 434 0.97 -2.68 41.55
C ASP A 434 1.15 -1.63 42.64
N SER A 435 0.40 -0.54 42.63
CA SER A 435 0.39 0.45 43.74
C SER A 435 -0.18 -0.12 45.05
N LYS A 436 -1.04 -1.12 45.00
CA LYS A 436 -1.52 -1.81 46.22
C LYS A 436 -0.46 -2.72 46.84
N LYS A 437 0.48 -3.23 46.01
CA LYS A 437 1.60 -4.07 46.49
C LYS A 437 2.77 -3.24 47.03
N ASP A 438 2.98 -2.02 46.49
CA ASP A 438 4.04 -1.09 46.89
C ASP A 438 3.46 0.32 47.08
N SER A 439 3.33 0.77 48.33
CA SER A 439 2.82 2.10 48.69
C SER A 439 3.67 3.24 48.11
N THR A 440 4.92 2.97 47.72
CA THR A 440 5.83 3.95 47.12
C THR A 440 5.80 3.95 45.58
N TYR A 441 4.96 3.08 44.97
CA TYR A 441 4.88 2.90 43.54
C TYR A 441 4.63 4.20 42.77
N PHE A 442 3.67 5.01 43.19
CA PHE A 442 3.35 6.29 42.57
C PHE A 442 4.52 7.27 42.61
N SER A 443 5.20 7.39 43.74
CA SER A 443 6.36 8.29 43.87
C SER A 443 7.56 7.81 43.08
N LYS A 444 7.85 6.50 43.12
CA LYS A 444 8.95 5.88 42.37
C LYS A 444 8.81 6.01 40.84
N HIS A 445 7.55 5.92 40.36
CA HIS A 445 7.26 5.96 38.92
C HIS A 445 6.69 7.32 38.48
N HIS A 446 6.76 8.34 39.33
CA HIS A 446 6.30 9.70 39.02
C HIS A 446 4.84 9.82 38.59
N PHE A 447 3.97 8.93 39.11
CA PHE A 447 2.53 9.02 38.87
C PHE A 447 1.88 10.04 39.85
N GLU A 448 0.81 10.66 39.36
CA GLU A 448 -0.03 11.58 40.15
C GLU A 448 -1.50 11.46 39.73
N PHE A 449 -2.41 11.87 40.59
CA PHE A 449 -3.82 12.05 40.23
C PHE A 449 -4.02 13.46 39.66
N HIS A 450 -4.63 13.54 38.49
CA HIS A 450 -4.98 14.78 37.83
C HIS A 450 -6.40 14.67 37.25
N ASN A 451 -7.33 15.53 37.70
CA ASN A 451 -8.73 15.53 37.30
C ASN A 451 -9.38 14.13 37.41
N GLY A 452 -9.14 13.42 38.51
CA GLY A 452 -9.68 12.08 38.75
C GLY A 452 -9.07 10.94 37.94
N ARG A 453 -7.95 11.20 37.21
CA ARG A 453 -7.23 10.22 36.43
C ARG A 453 -5.78 10.12 36.85
N ILE A 454 -5.18 8.95 36.58
CA ILE A 454 -3.76 8.77 36.79
C ILE A 454 -3.03 9.32 35.58
N ARG A 455 -1.99 10.11 35.80
CA ARG A 455 -1.03 10.51 34.78
C ARG A 455 0.40 10.39 35.30
N GLN A 456 1.34 10.13 34.40
CA GLN A 456 2.77 10.14 34.70
C GLN A 456 3.36 11.49 34.32
N ARG A 457 4.19 12.03 35.20
CA ARG A 457 4.88 13.31 34.97
C ARG A 457 5.96 13.19 33.90
N PRO A 458 6.28 14.27 33.17
CA PRO A 458 7.42 14.32 32.26
C PRO A 458 8.75 14.00 32.98
N GLY A 459 9.59 13.25 32.29
CA GLY A 459 10.92 12.87 32.82
C GLY A 459 11.49 11.70 32.02
N ASP A 460 12.72 11.31 32.34
CA ASP A 460 13.45 10.25 31.65
C ASP A 460 12.77 8.88 31.83
N ASP A 461 12.05 8.68 32.95
CA ASP A 461 11.31 7.46 33.26
C ASP A 461 9.88 7.46 32.72
N ASN A 462 9.43 8.53 32.07
CA ASN A 462 8.09 8.57 31.50
C ASN A 462 7.91 7.50 30.44
N SER A 463 6.82 6.74 30.51
CA SER A 463 6.54 5.64 29.58
C SER A 463 6.48 6.09 28.11
N LEU A 464 6.15 7.37 27.85
CA LEU A 464 6.18 7.97 26.50
C LEU A 464 7.56 8.53 26.13
N GLY A 465 8.55 8.40 27.01
CA GLY A 465 9.86 9.02 26.84
C GLY A 465 9.78 10.54 26.79
N LEU A 466 10.68 11.16 26.03
CA LEU A 466 10.83 12.61 25.95
C LEU A 466 10.07 13.27 24.79
N LEU A 467 9.44 12.47 23.92
CA LEU A 467 8.79 12.98 22.71
C LEU A 467 7.61 12.13 22.27
N LYS A 468 6.50 12.78 21.90
CA LYS A 468 5.29 12.17 21.36
C LYS A 468 4.93 12.82 20.04
N PHE A 469 4.53 12.01 19.04
CA PHE A 469 4.11 12.41 17.69
C PHE A 469 2.63 12.10 17.53
N VAL A 470 1.82 13.10 17.23
CA VAL A 470 0.37 12.97 17.24
C VAL A 470 -0.20 13.11 15.82
N PHE A 471 -0.87 12.07 15.39
CA PHE A 471 -1.69 11.99 14.19
C PHE A 471 -3.11 11.57 14.61
N PRO A 472 -4.08 12.49 14.64
CA PRO A 472 -5.44 12.21 15.09
C PRO A 472 -6.07 11.06 14.31
N ASN A 473 -6.64 10.08 15.03
CA ASN A 473 -7.29 8.92 14.46
C ASN A 473 -8.29 8.32 15.46
N PRO A 474 -9.30 7.52 15.02
CA PRO A 474 -10.34 6.97 15.90
C PRO A 474 -9.83 6.02 16.98
N PHE A 475 -8.64 5.45 16.82
CA PHE A 475 -8.05 4.47 17.72
C PHE A 475 -7.18 5.11 18.80
N HIS A 476 -6.98 6.43 18.78
CA HIS A 476 -6.11 7.17 19.70
C HIS A 476 -4.65 6.65 19.73
N VAL A 477 -4.18 6.07 18.62
CA VAL A 477 -2.81 5.60 18.46
C VAL A 477 -1.90 6.77 18.08
N TYR A 478 -0.68 6.77 18.61
CA TYR A 478 0.36 7.76 18.32
C TYR A 478 1.75 7.09 18.32
N MET A 479 2.76 7.78 17.83
CA MET A 479 4.16 7.36 17.98
C MET A 479 4.79 8.10 19.16
N HIS A 480 5.75 7.45 19.84
CA HIS A 480 6.43 8.07 20.97
C HIS A 480 7.80 7.45 21.23
N ASP A 481 8.60 8.18 21.96
CA ASP A 481 9.85 7.73 22.55
C ASP A 481 9.59 6.70 23.68
N THR A 482 10.64 6.15 24.28
CA THR A 482 10.50 5.21 25.40
C THR A 482 11.81 5.10 26.19
N PRO A 483 11.76 4.97 27.52
CA PRO A 483 12.94 4.62 28.32
C PRO A 483 13.38 3.16 28.10
N THR A 484 12.50 2.29 27.63
CA THR A 484 12.76 0.85 27.50
C THR A 484 13.47 0.51 26.18
N LYS A 485 14.61 1.15 25.92
CA LYS A 485 15.38 1.03 24.67
C LYS A 485 15.85 -0.41 24.36
N ARG A 486 16.03 -1.26 25.38
CA ARG A 486 16.44 -2.67 25.22
C ARG A 486 15.48 -3.51 24.36
N LEU A 487 14.23 -3.12 24.26
CA LEU A 487 13.24 -3.85 23.44
C LEU A 487 13.56 -3.79 21.94
N PHE A 488 14.22 -2.75 21.49
CA PHE A 488 14.60 -2.62 20.09
C PHE A 488 15.70 -3.61 19.64
N ALA A 489 16.41 -4.23 20.58
CA ALA A 489 17.40 -5.27 20.27
C ALA A 489 16.76 -6.63 19.92
N LYS A 490 15.49 -6.84 20.25
CA LYS A 490 14.78 -8.08 19.96
C LYS A 490 14.38 -8.13 18.48
N SER A 491 14.32 -9.35 17.90
CA SER A 491 13.79 -9.57 16.54
C SER A 491 12.27 -9.35 16.51
N ARG A 492 11.52 -9.99 17.41
CA ARG A 492 10.08 -9.75 17.59
C ARG A 492 9.84 -8.61 18.56
N ARG A 493 9.01 -7.62 18.17
CA ARG A 493 8.83 -6.36 18.89
C ARG A 493 7.37 -5.93 19.05
N ASP A 494 6.46 -6.87 19.22
CA ASP A 494 5.04 -6.65 19.53
C ASP A 494 4.80 -6.62 21.05
N PHE A 495 5.13 -5.51 21.72
CA PHE A 495 5.12 -5.39 23.18
C PHE A 495 4.33 -4.19 23.72
N SER A 496 3.73 -3.35 22.85
CA SER A 496 2.98 -2.18 23.31
C SER A 496 1.49 -2.48 23.47
N HIS A 497 0.77 -1.49 23.99
CA HIS A 497 -0.70 -1.49 24.10
C HIS A 497 -1.38 -0.88 22.85
N GLY A 498 -0.72 -0.94 21.68
CA GLY A 498 -1.23 -0.42 20.40
C GLY A 498 -0.47 0.78 19.87
N CYS A 499 0.04 1.68 20.71
CA CYS A 499 0.90 2.79 20.28
C CYS A 499 2.26 2.31 19.80
N ILE A 500 2.92 3.10 18.95
CA ILE A 500 4.19 2.75 18.33
C ILE A 500 5.35 3.43 19.08
N ARG A 501 6.27 2.62 19.63
CA ARG A 501 7.52 3.14 20.19
C ARG A 501 8.57 3.20 19.10
N VAL A 502 9.32 4.31 19.03
CA VAL A 502 10.38 4.53 18.05
C VAL A 502 11.76 4.48 18.69
N SER A 503 12.73 3.88 17.99
CA SER A 503 14.08 3.69 18.57
C SER A 503 14.87 4.99 18.69
N ASP A 504 14.67 5.93 17.77
CA ASP A 504 15.31 7.26 17.74
C ASP A 504 14.26 8.34 17.47
N ALA A 505 13.67 8.83 18.55
CA ALA A 505 12.65 9.88 18.48
C ALA A 505 13.24 11.24 18.03
N ALA A 506 14.51 11.51 18.34
CA ALA A 506 15.15 12.74 17.92
C ALA A 506 15.38 12.78 16.40
N ALA A 507 15.85 11.68 15.79
CA ALA A 507 15.97 11.58 14.33
C ALA A 507 14.62 11.66 13.62
N LEU A 508 13.57 11.08 14.22
CA LEU A 508 12.22 11.20 13.67
C LEU A 508 11.70 12.64 13.75
N ALA A 509 11.98 13.36 14.86
CA ALA A 509 11.61 14.76 15.00
C ALA A 509 12.36 15.66 14.00
N GLU A 510 13.64 15.41 13.79
CA GLU A 510 14.45 16.12 12.81
C GLU A 510 13.88 15.95 11.38
N PHE A 511 13.48 14.73 11.02
CA PHE A 511 12.82 14.45 9.75
C PHE A 511 11.48 15.19 9.62
N VAL A 512 10.60 15.10 10.64
CA VAL A 512 9.26 15.67 10.61
C VAL A 512 9.28 17.19 10.62
N LEU A 513 10.22 17.80 11.35
CA LEU A 513 10.36 19.25 11.48
C LEU A 513 11.28 19.87 10.40
N HIS A 514 11.80 19.06 9.48
CA HIS A 514 12.67 19.54 8.41
C HIS A 514 11.99 20.64 7.58
N GLY A 515 12.66 21.77 7.43
CA GLY A 515 12.14 22.92 6.68
C GLY A 515 10.97 23.66 7.37
N GLN A 516 10.69 23.36 8.65
CA GLN A 516 9.66 23.99 9.44
C GLN A 516 10.29 24.74 10.64
N GLY A 517 10.52 26.02 10.50
CA GLY A 517 11.11 26.83 11.55
C GLY A 517 12.62 26.54 11.78
N LYS A 518 13.10 26.81 12.99
CA LYS A 518 14.52 26.64 13.40
C LYS A 518 14.69 25.36 14.23
N TRP A 519 14.40 24.20 13.63
CA TRP A 519 14.52 22.92 14.29
C TRP A 519 15.69 22.12 13.70
N ASP A 520 16.89 22.35 14.25
CA ASP A 520 18.02 21.46 14.04
C ASP A 520 18.13 20.41 15.16
N ARG A 521 19.05 19.50 15.04
CA ARG A 521 19.26 18.42 16.00
C ARG A 521 19.55 18.95 17.40
N GLU A 522 20.32 20.04 17.54
CA GLU A 522 20.67 20.63 18.84
C GLU A 522 19.44 21.23 19.53
N ALA A 523 18.58 21.95 18.79
CA ALA A 523 17.33 22.50 19.29
C ALA A 523 16.35 21.40 19.75
N ILE A 524 16.29 20.29 19.00
CA ILE A 524 15.48 19.11 19.33
C ILE A 524 16.01 18.46 20.60
N ASP A 525 17.29 18.14 20.68
CA ASP A 525 17.92 17.50 21.84
C ASP A 525 17.80 18.38 23.10
N THR A 526 17.98 19.69 22.97
CA THR A 526 17.76 20.66 24.05
C THR A 526 16.31 20.65 24.52
N SER A 527 15.35 20.67 23.60
CA SER A 527 13.92 20.64 23.93
C SER A 527 13.51 19.32 24.60
N MET A 528 14.13 18.20 24.25
CA MET A 528 13.90 16.91 24.89
C MET A 528 14.48 16.86 26.31
N LYS A 529 15.71 17.33 26.53
CA LYS A 529 16.43 17.17 27.80
C LYS A 529 16.06 18.22 28.83
N SER A 530 16.02 19.49 28.44
CA SER A 530 15.88 20.64 29.36
C SER A 530 14.77 21.61 28.97
N GLY A 531 13.99 21.31 27.95
CA GLY A 531 12.91 22.15 27.48
C GLY A 531 11.70 22.20 28.41
N ARG A 532 10.76 23.08 28.10
CA ARG A 532 9.48 23.19 28.83
C ARG A 532 8.69 21.88 28.73
N ASN A 533 8.17 21.41 29.87
CA ASN A 533 7.29 20.25 29.93
C ASN A 533 6.00 20.49 29.12
N ASN A 534 5.55 19.45 28.44
CA ASN A 534 4.33 19.42 27.60
C ASN A 534 4.31 20.52 26.54
N ARG A 535 5.45 20.79 25.91
CA ARG A 535 5.56 21.78 24.82
C ARG A 535 5.00 21.19 23.53
N HIS A 536 3.90 21.73 23.05
CA HIS A 536 3.31 21.39 21.75
C HIS A 536 3.99 22.18 20.65
N VAL A 537 4.33 21.48 19.55
CA VAL A 537 4.87 22.06 18.31
C VAL A 537 4.01 21.58 17.16
N HIS A 538 3.17 22.46 16.65
CA HIS A 538 2.31 22.18 15.50
C HIS A 538 3.14 22.21 14.22
N LEU A 539 2.84 21.28 13.31
CA LEU A 539 3.46 21.23 12.00
C LEU A 539 2.81 22.27 11.08
N GLU A 540 3.62 23.04 10.39
CA GLU A 540 3.13 23.97 9.35
C GLU A 540 2.55 23.20 8.16
N ARG A 541 3.13 22.04 7.86
CA ARG A 541 2.69 21.08 6.85
C ARG A 541 2.50 19.73 7.52
N PRO A 542 1.30 19.15 7.44
CA PRO A 542 1.07 17.80 7.93
C PRO A 542 2.01 16.79 7.26
N VAL A 543 2.33 15.71 7.97
CA VAL A 543 3.14 14.59 7.45
C VAL A 543 2.26 13.35 7.41
N GLY A 544 2.10 12.76 6.22
CA GLY A 544 1.32 11.53 6.06
C GLY A 544 1.91 10.38 6.87
N VAL A 545 1.08 9.63 7.59
CA VAL A 545 1.46 8.46 8.39
C VAL A 545 0.67 7.25 7.90
N TYR A 546 1.38 6.27 7.37
CA TYR A 546 0.84 5.00 6.91
C TYR A 546 1.24 3.90 7.90
N LEU A 547 0.31 3.37 8.65
CA LEU A 547 0.50 2.15 9.45
C LEU A 547 0.08 0.97 8.58
N LEU A 548 1.05 0.21 8.09
CA LEU A 548 0.86 -0.85 7.10
C LEU A 548 1.04 -2.23 7.72
N TYR A 549 0.43 -3.21 7.06
CA TYR A 549 0.63 -4.61 7.37
C TYR A 549 1.07 -5.37 6.13
N SER A 550 2.37 -5.48 5.92
CA SER A 550 2.94 -6.27 4.84
C SER A 550 3.90 -7.30 5.40
N THR A 551 3.60 -8.58 5.19
CA THR A 551 4.47 -9.70 5.56
C THR A 551 5.58 -9.95 4.53
N VAL A 552 5.65 -9.11 3.48
CA VAL A 552 6.71 -9.12 2.47
C VAL A 552 7.17 -7.71 2.19
N VAL A 553 8.49 -7.51 2.16
CA VAL A 553 9.15 -6.29 1.71
C VAL A 553 10.24 -6.68 0.73
N VAL A 554 10.44 -5.90 -0.31
CA VAL A 554 11.56 -6.04 -1.24
C VAL A 554 12.43 -4.80 -1.11
N ASP A 555 13.67 -5.00 -0.67
CA ASP A 555 14.65 -3.94 -0.49
C ASP A 555 15.08 -3.36 -1.87
N GLU A 556 15.83 -2.26 -1.86
CA GLU A 556 16.26 -1.59 -3.10
C GLU A 556 17.23 -2.44 -3.94
N ASP A 557 17.97 -3.33 -3.30
CA ASP A 557 18.87 -4.29 -3.95
C ASP A 557 18.16 -5.52 -4.51
N GLY A 558 16.82 -5.59 -4.39
CA GLY A 558 15.99 -6.71 -4.84
C GLY A 558 15.85 -7.84 -3.82
N THR A 559 16.49 -7.75 -2.65
CA THR A 559 16.36 -8.76 -1.59
C THR A 559 14.92 -8.83 -1.10
N THR A 560 14.28 -9.98 -1.27
CA THR A 560 12.92 -10.22 -0.77
C THR A 560 12.98 -10.69 0.68
N ARG A 561 12.33 -9.94 1.57
CA ARG A 561 12.23 -10.24 3.00
C ARG A 561 10.82 -10.67 3.35
N PHE A 562 10.70 -11.69 4.19
CA PHE A 562 9.42 -12.20 4.66
C PHE A 562 9.33 -12.09 6.17
N PHE A 563 8.13 -11.85 6.68
CA PHE A 563 7.87 -11.65 8.10
C PHE A 563 6.71 -12.53 8.55
N GLU A 564 6.66 -12.82 9.83
CA GLU A 564 5.57 -13.57 10.46
C GLU A 564 4.25 -12.77 10.38
N ASP A 565 3.14 -13.46 10.12
CA ASP A 565 1.78 -12.89 10.20
C ASP A 565 1.36 -12.76 11.68
N ILE A 566 1.95 -11.78 12.37
CA ILE A 566 1.84 -11.62 13.83
C ILE A 566 0.41 -11.40 14.35
N TYR A 567 -0.50 -10.89 13.49
CA TYR A 567 -1.91 -10.62 13.83
C TYR A 567 -2.91 -11.51 13.08
N GLY A 568 -2.43 -12.44 12.25
CA GLY A 568 -3.29 -13.34 11.46
C GLY A 568 -4.04 -12.65 10.32
N HIS A 569 -3.54 -11.51 9.86
CA HIS A 569 -4.20 -10.76 8.78
C HIS A 569 -3.99 -11.37 7.40
N ASP A 570 -2.88 -12.08 7.16
CA ASP A 570 -2.66 -12.84 5.92
C ASP A 570 -3.68 -13.97 5.81
N ALA A 571 -3.81 -14.76 6.86
CA ALA A 571 -4.77 -15.87 6.90
C ALA A 571 -6.21 -15.39 6.69
N ARG A 572 -6.57 -14.23 7.27
CA ARG A 572 -7.92 -13.65 7.11
C ARG A 572 -8.18 -13.17 5.67
N LEU A 573 -7.22 -12.46 5.06
CA LEU A 573 -7.33 -11.99 3.68
C LEU A 573 -7.35 -13.16 2.69
N ASP A 574 -6.47 -14.13 2.92
CA ASP A 574 -6.39 -15.34 2.10
C ASP A 574 -7.71 -16.12 2.07
N ALA A 575 -8.33 -16.30 3.23
CA ALA A 575 -9.63 -16.95 3.35
C ALA A 575 -10.76 -16.21 2.63
N LEU A 576 -10.68 -14.86 2.53
CA LEU A 576 -11.65 -14.08 1.76
C LEU A 576 -11.41 -14.21 0.25
N LEU A 577 -10.15 -14.13 -0.19
CA LEU A 577 -9.78 -14.28 -1.60
C LEU A 577 -10.01 -15.70 -2.12
N ALA A 578 -9.85 -16.73 -1.27
CA ALA A 578 -10.09 -18.12 -1.63
C ALA A 578 -11.56 -18.43 -1.95
N LYS A 579 -12.51 -17.57 -1.55
CA LYS A 579 -13.92 -17.70 -1.95
C LYS A 579 -14.14 -17.47 -3.44
N GLY A 580 -13.18 -16.84 -4.11
CA GLY A 580 -13.27 -16.48 -5.51
C GLY A 580 -14.28 -15.37 -5.79
N PRO A 581 -14.34 -14.92 -7.06
CA PRO A 581 -15.29 -13.90 -7.48
C PRO A 581 -16.75 -14.43 -7.47
N PRO A 582 -17.78 -13.56 -7.30
CA PRO A 582 -17.65 -12.10 -7.21
C PRO A 582 -17.06 -11.68 -5.87
N TYR A 583 -15.96 -10.92 -5.95
CA TYR A 583 -15.38 -10.36 -4.75
C TYR A 583 -16.28 -9.25 -4.18
N PRO A 584 -16.33 -9.07 -2.83
CA PRO A 584 -17.16 -8.05 -2.22
C PRO A 584 -16.66 -6.65 -2.63
N TYR A 585 -17.36 -6.02 -3.57
CA TYR A 585 -17.10 -4.65 -3.98
C TYR A 585 -17.55 -3.68 -2.89
N SER A 586 -16.68 -2.83 -2.39
CA SER A 586 -17.07 -1.72 -1.54
C SER A 586 -17.49 -0.54 -2.41
N ALA A 587 -18.78 -0.46 -2.76
CA ALA A 587 -19.33 0.86 -3.02
C ALA A 587 -19.17 1.69 -1.75
N PRO A 588 -18.75 2.98 -1.82
CA PRO A 588 -18.77 3.84 -0.66
C PRO A 588 -20.18 3.77 -0.06
N ALA A 589 -20.27 3.44 1.23
CA ALA A 589 -21.54 3.40 1.92
C ALA A 589 -22.16 4.79 1.76
N ARG A 590 -23.27 4.89 1.02
CA ARG A 590 -24.14 6.05 1.12
C ARG A 590 -24.60 6.05 2.57
N VAL A 591 -24.07 6.96 3.37
CA VAL A 591 -24.63 7.30 4.66
C VAL A 591 -25.99 7.90 4.33
N SER A 592 -27.04 7.09 4.40
CA SER A 592 -28.41 7.58 4.48
C SER A 592 -28.50 8.31 5.82
N VAL A 593 -28.36 9.63 5.77
CA VAL A 593 -28.79 10.49 6.87
C VAL A 593 -30.31 10.36 6.89
N GLU A 594 -30.82 9.48 7.75
CA GLU A 594 -32.20 9.58 8.19
C GLU A 594 -32.32 10.89 8.97
N VAL A 595 -32.82 11.90 8.28
CA VAL A 595 -33.33 13.11 8.92
C VAL A 595 -34.56 12.67 9.70
N GLY A 596 -34.39 12.32 10.97
CA GLY A 596 -35.47 12.15 11.91
C GLY A 596 -36.16 13.52 12.05
N THR A 597 -37.31 13.67 11.40
CA THR A 597 -38.29 14.69 11.74
C THR A 597 -38.94 14.27 13.07
N GLU A 598 -38.40 14.73 14.18
CA GLU A 598 -39.19 14.77 15.41
C GLU A 598 -40.18 15.92 15.27
N SER A 599 -41.44 15.57 15.15
CA SER A 599 -42.59 16.43 15.32
C SER A 599 -43.01 16.37 16.81
N GLU A 600 -43.16 17.56 17.40
CA GLU A 600 -43.76 17.93 18.68
C GLU A 600 -43.04 17.54 19.97
#